data_84efcfb2e6c910a30b436aa6e75fa55e
#
_entry.id   84efcfb2e6c910a30b436aa6e75fa55e
#
_cell.length_a   1.000
_cell.length_b   1.000
_cell.length_c   1.000
_cell.angle_alpha   90.00
_cell.angle_beta   90.00
_cell.angle_gamma   90.00
#
_symmetry.space_group_name_H-M   'P 1'
#
loop_
_entity.id
_entity.type
_entity.pdbx_description
1 polymer ?
#
loop_
_entity_poly.entity_id
_entity_poly.type
_entity_poly.pdbx_seq_one_letter_code
_entity_poly.pdbx_strand_id
1 'polypeptide(L)'
;YFERSPSGSGLRGFFQVDADYIFDKTVYYINNRTHGLEVYLPGATHRFVTVTGNQYRSGSVPHDMAALQTVLDTFMKRKSQVTNSHIEPCSYLSDEQVLEHAKASANGERFMDYYNGDWRKYFDNQSDADMGFVSMLCFWCGCDEEQIDRIFRSSGMMRPKWDRRQAGTTYGAITIRNAIASCQTIYLPVNAQDMVDARYDFSSLDTEGDGPDNDKTLKKADFEADLSRITLTIEEMQPHTNPRYGKDEIGIGYAFADYFKPIARYNAERKMWYVYDGIVWQPDIGGLKIAELGKLLADKLYVFAITIREEDVRKRFIDRVKKLQQRKHRETMIKDAMSVYPINMKYFDRDIYLFNCQNGTLDLRTMEFREHRPEEFLTKVSPVVYDPEAVCPRWLSFMDEVMQGDTSRSRYLQKALGYSLSGDTRMECMFILYGATSRNGKGTTMESVLRILGEYGKNADPSLLSTKFGVQSSGGPSEEIARLAGSRFVNISEPEKKITLDAALTKRLTGNDTITARYLHENSFEFRPNFKVFINTNHLPNIT
;
A
#
# COMPACT_ATOMS: atom_id res chain seq x y z
N TYR A 1 -20.60 30.70 23.57
CA TYR A 1 -20.47 30.82 25.03
C TYR A 1 -19.36 29.88 25.53
N PHE A 2 -18.35 30.44 26.20
CA PHE A 2 -17.26 29.70 26.81
C PHE A 2 -17.15 30.04 28.30
N GLU A 3 -16.97 29.04 29.13
CA GLU A 3 -16.76 29.21 30.56
C GLU A 3 -15.56 28.39 31.08
N ARG A 4 -15.05 28.77 32.24
CA ARG A 4 -14.04 27.97 32.94
C ARG A 4 -14.67 26.78 33.63
N SER A 5 -13.99 25.62 33.58
CA SER A 5 -14.43 24.43 34.28
C SER A 5 -14.49 24.65 35.81
N PRO A 6 -15.22 23.83 36.58
CA PRO A 6 -15.27 23.93 38.04
C PRO A 6 -13.90 23.86 38.71
N SER A 7 -12.95 23.13 38.14
CA SER A 7 -11.56 23.06 38.64
C SER A 7 -10.72 24.28 38.27
N GLY A 8 -11.21 25.17 37.40
CA GLY A 8 -10.49 26.31 36.89
C GLY A 8 -9.39 25.99 35.84
N SER A 9 -9.09 24.72 35.62
CA SER A 9 -7.99 24.28 34.75
C SER A 9 -8.36 24.02 33.29
N GLY A 10 -9.66 23.99 32.98
CA GLY A 10 -10.18 23.73 31.63
C GLY A 10 -11.17 24.77 31.16
N LEU A 11 -11.46 24.75 29.85
CA LEU A 11 -12.51 25.56 29.21
C LEU A 11 -13.65 24.65 28.73
N ARG A 12 -14.87 25.19 28.77
CA ARG A 12 -16.09 24.56 28.22
C ARG A 12 -16.73 25.47 27.21
N GLY A 13 -17.00 24.94 26.02
CA GLY A 13 -17.75 25.60 24.97
C GLY A 13 -19.12 24.98 24.85
N PHE A 14 -20.16 25.81 24.75
CA PHE A 14 -21.55 25.37 24.57
C PHE A 14 -22.01 25.73 23.16
N PHE A 15 -22.61 24.74 22.48
CA PHE A 15 -23.17 24.88 21.14
C PHE A 15 -24.59 24.36 21.12
N GLN A 16 -25.43 24.95 20.31
CA GLN A 16 -26.74 24.43 20.02
C GLN A 16 -26.63 23.51 18.81
N VAL A 17 -27.17 22.30 18.90
CA VAL A 17 -27.19 21.29 17.82
C VAL A 17 -28.60 21.06 17.32
N ASP A 18 -28.73 20.60 16.07
CA ASP A 18 -30.03 20.22 15.50
C ASP A 18 -30.66 19.07 16.30
N ALA A 19 -31.98 19.09 16.42
CA ALA A 19 -32.70 18.11 17.24
C ALA A 19 -32.58 16.66 16.71
N ASP A 20 -32.30 16.49 15.44
CA ASP A 20 -32.12 15.23 14.72
C ASP A 20 -30.65 14.85 14.53
N TYR A 21 -29.72 15.63 15.08
CA TYR A 21 -28.29 15.34 14.97
C TYR A 21 -27.91 14.05 15.69
N ILE A 22 -27.35 13.10 14.95
CA ILE A 22 -26.88 11.81 15.44
C ILE A 22 -25.35 11.79 15.50
N PHE A 23 -24.80 11.64 16.71
CA PHE A 23 -23.35 11.49 16.90
C PHE A 23 -22.91 10.04 16.69
N ASP A 24 -22.06 9.82 15.70
CA ASP A 24 -21.53 8.50 15.42
C ASP A 24 -20.28 8.20 16.27
N LYS A 25 -20.46 7.36 17.29
CA LYS A 25 -19.40 6.90 18.20
C LYS A 25 -18.38 5.98 17.52
N THR A 26 -18.68 5.45 16.35
CA THR A 26 -17.76 4.60 15.58
C THR A 26 -16.74 5.44 14.82
N VAL A 27 -17.13 6.63 14.39
CA VAL A 27 -16.31 7.59 13.64
C VAL A 27 -15.56 8.53 14.58
N TYR A 28 -16.18 8.96 15.69
CA TYR A 28 -15.62 9.99 16.58
C TYR A 28 -15.41 9.51 18.00
N TYR A 29 -14.34 10.03 18.63
CA TYR A 29 -14.13 9.86 20.07
C TYR A 29 -15.11 10.74 20.86
N ILE A 30 -15.61 10.25 22.00
CA ILE A 30 -16.28 11.08 23.01
C ILE A 30 -15.21 11.81 23.86
N ASN A 31 -14.09 11.15 24.12
CA ASN A 31 -12.96 11.69 24.87
C ASN A 31 -11.68 11.38 24.10
N ASN A 32 -11.00 12.42 23.62
CA ASN A 32 -9.69 12.30 22.99
C ASN A 32 -8.60 12.81 23.94
N ARG A 33 -8.00 11.92 24.67
CA ARG A 33 -6.94 12.22 25.65
C ARG A 33 -5.70 12.85 25.03
N THR A 34 -5.41 12.55 23.77
CA THR A 34 -4.25 13.11 23.05
C THR A 34 -4.38 14.63 22.85
N HIS A 35 -5.60 15.10 22.62
CA HIS A 35 -5.91 16.51 22.44
C HIS A 35 -6.53 17.16 23.70
N GLY A 36 -6.77 16.37 24.76
CA GLY A 36 -7.42 16.86 25.98
C GLY A 36 -8.85 17.35 25.76
N LEU A 37 -9.54 16.81 24.75
CA LEU A 37 -10.88 17.26 24.33
C LEU A 37 -11.94 16.20 24.61
N GLU A 38 -13.03 16.64 25.28
CA GLU A 38 -14.23 15.83 25.53
C GLU A 38 -15.45 16.48 24.90
N VAL A 39 -16.32 15.67 24.31
CA VAL A 39 -17.58 16.11 23.69
C VAL A 39 -18.77 15.50 24.45
N TYR A 40 -19.69 16.35 24.87
CA TYR A 40 -20.92 15.96 25.57
C TYR A 40 -22.12 16.31 24.71
N LEU A 41 -22.82 15.29 24.19
CA LEU A 41 -23.97 15.46 23.31
C LEU A 41 -25.20 14.76 23.87
N PRO A 42 -26.39 15.37 23.77
CA PRO A 42 -27.65 14.71 24.14
C PRO A 42 -27.81 13.36 23.43
N GLY A 43 -28.21 12.33 24.16
CA GLY A 43 -28.37 10.97 23.63
C GLY A 43 -27.07 10.19 23.38
N ALA A 44 -25.92 10.85 23.26
CA ALA A 44 -24.62 10.22 23.07
C ALA A 44 -23.86 9.99 24.38
N THR A 45 -24.04 10.85 25.38
CA THR A 45 -23.38 10.75 26.68
C THR A 45 -24.38 10.81 27.83
N HIS A 46 -24.18 10.02 28.88
CA HIS A 46 -24.99 10.00 30.12
C HIS A 46 -24.28 10.73 31.27
N ARG A 47 -23.51 11.76 30.99
CA ARG A 47 -22.78 12.52 31.99
C ARG A 47 -23.40 13.88 32.20
N PHE A 48 -23.44 14.32 33.43
CA PHE A 48 -23.81 15.70 33.78
C PHE A 48 -22.66 16.65 33.55
N VAL A 49 -22.97 17.81 32.98
CA VAL A 49 -22.02 18.93 32.83
C VAL A 49 -22.46 20.03 33.76
N THR A 50 -21.60 20.41 34.70
CA THR A 50 -21.86 21.53 35.61
C THR A 50 -21.65 22.84 34.87
N VAL A 51 -22.65 23.68 34.77
CA VAL A 51 -22.53 25.04 34.23
C VAL A 51 -22.06 25.92 35.38
N THR A 52 -20.90 26.58 35.23
CA THR A 52 -20.28 27.37 36.30
C THR A 52 -20.71 28.83 36.27
N GLY A 53 -21.15 29.35 35.12
CA GLY A 53 -21.38 30.76 34.91
C GLY A 53 -20.12 31.62 34.90
N ASN A 54 -18.94 31.02 35.12
CA ASN A 54 -17.67 31.76 35.07
C ASN A 54 -17.20 31.93 33.63
N GLN A 55 -17.73 32.96 32.98
CA GLN A 55 -17.50 33.22 31.57
C GLN A 55 -16.03 33.55 31.28
N TYR A 56 -15.45 32.81 30.35
CA TYR A 56 -14.16 33.14 29.75
C TYR A 56 -14.35 34.11 28.56
N ARG A 57 -15.40 33.88 27.77
CA ARG A 57 -15.79 34.77 26.66
C ARG A 57 -17.31 34.90 26.68
N SER A 58 -17.79 36.13 26.78
CA SER A 58 -19.22 36.45 26.69
C SER A 58 -19.73 36.25 25.28
N GLY A 59 -20.96 35.75 25.12
CA GLY A 59 -21.63 35.55 23.85
C GLY A 59 -22.88 34.69 24.01
N SER A 60 -23.76 34.67 23.04
CA SER A 60 -24.84 33.68 22.94
C SER A 60 -24.29 32.30 22.64
N VAL A 61 -25.04 31.26 22.98
CA VAL A 61 -24.75 29.90 22.56
C VAL A 61 -24.96 29.82 21.03
N PRO A 62 -23.92 29.62 20.23
CA PRO A 62 -24.08 29.61 18.78
C PRO A 62 -24.74 28.31 18.30
N HIS A 63 -25.54 28.43 17.25
CA HIS A 63 -26.00 27.31 16.45
C HIS A 63 -25.14 27.26 15.18
N ASP A 64 -24.06 26.51 15.22
CA ASP A 64 -23.09 26.41 14.10
C ASP A 64 -22.66 24.94 13.94
N MET A 65 -23.43 24.20 13.15
CA MET A 65 -23.17 22.80 12.85
C MET A 65 -21.88 22.60 12.03
N ALA A 66 -21.53 23.56 11.19
CA ALA A 66 -20.30 23.48 10.38
C ALA A 66 -19.04 23.60 11.26
N ALA A 67 -19.06 24.51 12.24
CA ALA A 67 -17.98 24.64 13.21
C ALA A 67 -17.86 23.39 14.09
N LEU A 68 -18.98 22.84 14.56
CA LEU A 68 -19.00 21.59 15.32
C LEU A 68 -18.40 20.43 14.48
N GLN A 69 -18.83 20.28 13.23
CA GLN A 69 -18.33 19.23 12.34
C GLN A 69 -16.83 19.40 12.09
N THR A 70 -16.34 20.61 11.91
CA THR A 70 -14.91 20.90 11.76
C THR A 70 -14.11 20.45 12.99
N VAL A 71 -14.61 20.73 14.20
CA VAL A 71 -13.96 20.29 15.45
C VAL A 71 -13.93 18.76 15.56
N LEU A 72 -15.04 18.11 15.21
CA LEU A 72 -15.13 16.65 15.24
C LEU A 72 -14.17 16.01 14.23
N ASP A 73 -14.13 16.49 12.99
CA ASP A 73 -13.26 15.95 11.95
C ASP A 73 -11.77 16.21 12.22
N THR A 74 -11.44 17.36 12.80
CA THR A 74 -10.04 17.74 13.05
C THR A 74 -9.47 17.07 14.30
N PHE A 75 -10.24 17.01 15.39
CA PHE A 75 -9.72 16.64 16.71
C PHE A 75 -10.34 15.39 17.31
N MET A 76 -11.52 14.97 16.87
CA MET A 76 -12.26 13.86 17.48
C MET A 76 -12.39 12.65 16.56
N LYS A 77 -11.98 12.75 15.31
CA LYS A 77 -12.05 11.65 14.35
C LYS A 77 -11.12 10.51 14.79
N ARG A 78 -11.65 9.33 14.91
CA ARG A 78 -10.83 8.13 15.14
C ARG A 78 -9.93 7.96 13.93
N LYS A 79 -8.65 7.70 14.15
CA LYS A 79 -7.80 7.18 13.07
C LYS A 79 -8.54 5.95 12.56
N SER A 80 -8.91 5.95 11.29
CA SER A 80 -9.48 4.76 10.65
C SER A 80 -8.50 3.64 10.97
N GLN A 81 -8.91 2.69 11.77
CA GLN A 81 -8.29 1.38 11.70
C GLN A 81 -8.50 0.99 10.24
N VAL A 82 -7.39 0.80 9.54
CA VAL A 82 -7.40 0.09 8.27
C VAL A 82 -8.20 -1.17 8.57
N THR A 83 -9.41 -1.24 8.07
CA THR A 83 -10.20 -2.46 8.07
C THR A 83 -9.39 -3.39 7.20
N ASN A 84 -8.61 -4.23 7.87
CA ASN A 84 -7.86 -5.30 7.25
C ASN A 84 -8.83 -6.11 6.38
N SER A 85 -8.36 -6.38 5.19
CA SER A 85 -8.80 -7.41 4.25
C SER A 85 -9.92 -8.29 4.79
N HIS A 86 -11.06 -8.26 4.13
CA HIS A 86 -12.08 -9.30 4.27
C HIS A 86 -11.36 -10.65 4.17
N ILE A 87 -11.28 -11.35 5.31
CA ILE A 87 -11.05 -12.78 5.29
C ILE A 87 -12.32 -13.33 4.66
N GLU A 88 -12.24 -13.88 3.46
CA GLU A 88 -13.38 -14.56 2.87
C GLU A 88 -13.74 -15.74 3.78
N PRO A 89 -15.00 -15.89 4.18
CA PRO A 89 -15.41 -16.97 5.04
C PRO A 89 -15.14 -18.31 4.35
N CYS A 90 -14.32 -19.15 4.93
CA CYS A 90 -14.02 -20.47 4.39
C CYS A 90 -13.96 -21.50 5.53
N SER A 91 -14.89 -22.44 5.52
CA SER A 91 -14.91 -23.56 6.45
C SER A 91 -14.00 -24.69 5.92
N TYR A 92 -12.84 -24.84 6.52
CA TYR A 92 -11.91 -25.95 6.19
C TYR A 92 -12.12 -27.21 7.04
N LEU A 93 -12.86 -27.11 8.15
CA LEU A 93 -13.06 -28.18 9.12
C LEU A 93 -14.54 -28.48 9.32
N SER A 94 -14.88 -29.75 9.55
CA SER A 94 -16.20 -30.10 10.08
C SER A 94 -16.36 -29.61 11.53
N ASP A 95 -17.60 -29.54 12.02
CA ASP A 95 -17.88 -29.11 13.39
C ASP A 95 -17.14 -29.99 14.42
N GLU A 96 -17.05 -31.32 14.20
CA GLU A 96 -16.31 -32.25 15.04
C GLU A 96 -14.80 -31.97 15.01
N GLN A 97 -14.25 -31.69 13.84
CA GLN A 97 -12.83 -31.36 13.68
C GLN A 97 -12.50 -30.03 14.36
N VAL A 98 -13.37 -29.01 14.27
CA VAL A 98 -13.22 -27.75 15.00
C VAL A 98 -13.10 -28.00 16.50
N LEU A 99 -14.00 -28.81 17.07
CA LEU A 99 -14.00 -29.13 18.50
C LEU A 99 -12.74 -29.91 18.91
N GLU A 100 -12.31 -30.87 18.09
CA GLU A 100 -11.12 -31.68 18.36
C GLU A 100 -9.85 -30.84 18.34
N HIS A 101 -9.65 -30.03 17.30
CA HIS A 101 -8.46 -29.18 17.17
C HIS A 101 -8.44 -28.06 18.22
N ALA A 102 -9.58 -27.43 18.47
CA ALA A 102 -9.68 -26.40 19.50
C ALA A 102 -9.36 -26.95 20.88
N LYS A 103 -9.84 -28.16 21.22
CA LYS A 103 -9.55 -28.87 22.47
C LYS A 103 -8.08 -29.19 22.63
N ALA A 104 -7.40 -29.61 21.55
CA ALA A 104 -5.97 -29.94 21.56
C ALA A 104 -5.05 -28.71 21.58
N SER A 105 -5.57 -27.51 21.43
CA SER A 105 -4.78 -26.28 21.36
C SER A 105 -4.30 -25.78 22.72
N ALA A 106 -3.36 -24.84 22.73
CA ALA A 106 -2.87 -24.18 23.95
C ALA A 106 -4.00 -23.50 24.77
N ASN A 107 -5.07 -23.05 24.11
CA ASN A 107 -6.25 -22.46 24.73
C ASN A 107 -7.44 -23.45 24.85
N GLY A 108 -7.17 -24.75 24.72
CA GLY A 108 -8.19 -25.79 24.65
C GLY A 108 -9.05 -25.88 25.90
N GLU A 109 -8.47 -25.72 27.09
CA GLU A 109 -9.21 -25.72 28.36
C GLU A 109 -10.23 -24.56 28.37
N ARG A 110 -9.80 -23.34 28.03
CA ARG A 110 -10.67 -22.17 27.98
C ARG A 110 -11.76 -22.29 26.91
N PHE A 111 -11.44 -22.86 25.76
CA PHE A 111 -12.42 -23.12 24.69
C PHE A 111 -13.48 -24.11 25.16
N MET A 112 -13.07 -25.21 25.80
CA MET A 112 -14.00 -26.23 26.31
C MET A 112 -14.83 -25.72 27.49
N ASP A 113 -14.29 -24.88 28.35
CA ASP A 113 -15.08 -24.21 29.41
C ASP A 113 -16.22 -23.38 28.80
N TYR A 114 -15.95 -22.59 27.76
CA TYR A 114 -17.01 -21.87 27.04
C TYR A 114 -18.01 -22.84 26.37
N TYR A 115 -17.51 -23.85 25.68
CA TYR A 115 -18.37 -24.84 25.01
C TYR A 115 -19.31 -25.52 26.00
N ASN A 116 -18.85 -25.79 27.22
CA ASN A 116 -19.62 -26.40 28.30
C ASN A 116 -20.49 -25.39 29.07
N GLY A 117 -20.36 -24.10 28.85
CA GLY A 117 -21.12 -23.05 29.51
C GLY A 117 -20.48 -22.50 30.81
N ASP A 118 -19.25 -22.85 31.11
CA ASP A 118 -18.51 -22.45 32.33
C ASP A 118 -17.82 -21.08 32.20
N TRP A 119 -18.46 -20.14 31.53
CA TRP A 119 -17.91 -18.82 31.18
C TRP A 119 -17.60 -17.92 32.40
N ARG A 120 -18.27 -18.15 33.56
CA ARG A 120 -18.05 -17.34 34.77
C ARG A 120 -16.64 -17.36 35.32
N LYS A 121 -15.81 -18.29 34.88
CA LYS A 121 -14.37 -18.32 35.22
C LYS A 121 -13.61 -17.14 34.61
N TYR A 122 -14.13 -16.51 33.55
CA TYR A 122 -13.39 -15.56 32.71
C TYR A 122 -14.06 -14.19 32.58
N PHE A 123 -15.37 -14.08 32.83
CA PHE A 123 -16.12 -12.85 32.66
C PHE A 123 -17.19 -12.66 33.76
N ASP A 124 -17.41 -11.39 34.11
CA ASP A 124 -18.45 -11.02 35.07
C ASP A 124 -19.86 -11.03 34.46
N ASN A 125 -19.97 -10.90 33.14
CA ASN A 125 -21.24 -10.94 32.43
C ASN A 125 -21.19 -11.83 31.19
N GLN A 126 -22.34 -12.46 30.89
CA GLN A 126 -22.42 -13.42 29.78
C GLN A 126 -22.32 -12.78 28.40
N SER A 127 -22.60 -11.48 28.24
CA SER A 127 -22.51 -10.85 26.91
C SER A 127 -21.05 -10.65 26.44
N ASP A 128 -20.14 -10.41 27.39
CA ASP A 128 -18.69 -10.36 27.08
C ASP A 128 -18.14 -11.77 26.85
N ALA A 129 -18.69 -12.76 27.59
CA ALA A 129 -18.35 -14.16 27.36
C ALA A 129 -18.85 -14.68 25.99
N ASP A 130 -20.06 -14.29 25.56
CA ASP A 130 -20.57 -14.59 24.22
C ASP A 130 -19.60 -14.08 23.14
N MET A 131 -19.16 -12.82 23.24
CA MET A 131 -18.18 -12.23 22.32
C MET A 131 -16.85 -12.95 22.38
N GLY A 132 -16.36 -13.30 23.57
CA GLY A 132 -15.11 -14.03 23.77
C GLY A 132 -15.11 -15.41 23.11
N PHE A 133 -16.20 -16.17 23.29
CA PHE A 133 -16.34 -17.49 22.67
C PHE A 133 -16.50 -17.40 21.15
N VAL A 134 -17.33 -16.48 20.65
CA VAL A 134 -17.49 -16.24 19.20
C VAL A 134 -16.17 -15.82 18.55
N SER A 135 -15.35 -15.02 19.21
CA SER A 135 -14.02 -14.67 18.69
C SER A 135 -13.08 -15.89 18.55
N MET A 136 -13.17 -16.85 19.48
CA MET A 136 -12.42 -18.10 19.33
C MET A 136 -13.00 -18.97 18.20
N LEU A 137 -14.32 -19.01 18.03
CA LEU A 137 -14.96 -19.72 16.93
C LEU A 137 -14.61 -19.09 15.57
N CYS A 138 -14.53 -17.76 15.46
CA CYS A 138 -14.07 -17.10 14.22
C CYS A 138 -12.70 -17.62 13.78
N PHE A 139 -11.77 -17.78 14.71
CA PHE A 139 -10.45 -18.34 14.42
C PHE A 139 -10.52 -19.78 13.86
N TRP A 140 -11.30 -20.65 14.53
CA TRP A 140 -11.35 -22.08 14.17
C TRP A 140 -12.25 -22.38 12.96
N CYS A 141 -13.32 -21.62 12.77
CA CYS A 141 -14.29 -21.80 11.68
C CYS A 141 -13.96 -20.98 10.43
N GLY A 142 -12.78 -20.35 10.33
CA GLY A 142 -12.43 -19.54 9.15
C GLY A 142 -13.39 -18.38 8.91
N CYS A 143 -13.99 -17.80 9.94
CA CYS A 143 -15.00 -16.73 9.87
C CYS A 143 -16.31 -17.13 9.15
N ASP A 144 -16.61 -18.41 9.01
CA ASP A 144 -17.89 -18.88 8.48
C ASP A 144 -19.04 -18.62 9.47
N GLU A 145 -19.91 -17.65 9.13
CA GLU A 145 -21.03 -17.22 9.99
C GLU A 145 -21.98 -18.38 10.34
N GLU A 146 -22.27 -19.27 9.40
CA GLU A 146 -23.21 -20.38 9.58
C GLU A 146 -22.60 -21.46 10.50
N GLN A 147 -21.33 -21.77 10.32
CA GLN A 147 -20.64 -22.74 11.17
C GLN A 147 -20.46 -22.21 12.59
N ILE A 148 -20.11 -20.93 12.75
CA ILE A 148 -20.00 -20.28 14.06
C ILE A 148 -21.34 -20.32 14.80
N ASP A 149 -22.45 -19.96 14.15
CA ASP A 149 -23.80 -19.98 14.75
C ASP A 149 -24.19 -21.40 15.14
N ARG A 150 -23.90 -22.38 14.30
CA ARG A 150 -24.22 -23.78 14.51
C ARG A 150 -23.50 -24.37 15.74
N ILE A 151 -22.17 -24.11 15.84
CA ILE A 151 -21.38 -24.57 16.99
C ILE A 151 -21.75 -23.81 18.26
N PHE A 152 -22.02 -22.50 18.19
CA PHE A 152 -22.49 -21.74 19.34
C PHE A 152 -23.81 -22.29 19.88
N ARG A 153 -24.77 -22.63 19.01
CA ARG A 153 -26.06 -23.20 19.37
C ARG A 153 -25.95 -24.59 20.02
N SER A 154 -24.96 -25.37 19.66
CA SER A 154 -24.69 -26.68 20.25
C SER A 154 -24.00 -26.61 21.61
N SER A 155 -23.50 -25.44 22.00
CA SER A 155 -22.78 -25.23 23.25
C SER A 155 -23.64 -24.87 24.45
N GLY A 156 -23.14 -25.03 25.66
CA GLY A 156 -23.74 -24.57 26.91
C GLY A 156 -23.83 -23.03 27.03
N MET A 157 -23.27 -22.28 26.10
CA MET A 157 -23.43 -20.82 26.01
C MET A 157 -24.80 -20.41 25.45
N MET A 158 -25.49 -21.31 24.74
CA MET A 158 -26.77 -20.99 24.10
C MET A 158 -27.82 -20.54 25.08
N ARG A 159 -28.54 -19.45 24.77
CA ARG A 159 -29.62 -18.87 25.58
C ARG A 159 -30.62 -18.11 24.71
N PRO A 160 -31.88 -17.86 25.20
CA PRO A 160 -32.94 -17.20 24.42
C PRO A 160 -32.55 -15.79 23.90
N LYS A 161 -31.60 -15.11 24.55
CA LYS A 161 -31.09 -13.81 24.07
C LYS A 161 -30.40 -13.90 22.69
N TRP A 162 -29.84 -15.05 22.33
CA TRP A 162 -29.16 -15.27 21.07
C TRP A 162 -30.06 -14.98 19.86
N ASP A 163 -31.32 -15.41 19.94
CA ASP A 163 -32.33 -15.23 18.89
C ASP A 163 -33.16 -13.94 19.05
N ARG A 164 -32.89 -13.13 20.08
CA ARG A 164 -33.60 -11.87 20.30
C ARG A 164 -33.34 -10.90 19.16
N ARG A 165 -34.40 -10.40 18.53
CA ARG A 165 -34.31 -9.38 17.49
C ARG A 165 -33.78 -8.05 18.01
N GLN A 166 -32.79 -7.50 17.34
CA GLN A 166 -32.16 -6.20 17.63
C GLN A 166 -31.68 -5.58 16.31
N ALA A 167 -32.01 -4.31 16.06
CA ALA A 167 -31.57 -3.58 14.87
C ALA A 167 -31.77 -4.33 13.51
N GLY A 168 -32.95 -4.95 13.34
CA GLY A 168 -33.31 -5.64 12.08
C GLY A 168 -32.78 -7.07 11.92
N THR A 169 -31.96 -7.56 12.84
CA THR A 169 -31.38 -8.92 12.85
C THR A 169 -31.43 -9.52 14.27
N THR A 170 -30.70 -10.61 14.54
CA THR A 170 -30.61 -11.21 15.87
C THR A 170 -29.38 -10.73 16.63
N TYR A 171 -29.44 -10.82 17.99
CA TYR A 171 -28.26 -10.54 18.83
C TYR A 171 -27.06 -11.44 18.46
N GLY A 172 -27.33 -12.73 18.18
CA GLY A 172 -26.28 -13.66 17.72
C GLY A 172 -25.60 -13.21 16.43
N ALA A 173 -26.40 -12.86 15.43
CA ALA A 173 -25.85 -12.38 14.15
C ALA A 173 -25.01 -11.09 14.29
N ILE A 174 -25.43 -10.15 15.17
CA ILE A 174 -24.64 -8.95 15.47
C ILE A 174 -23.32 -9.31 16.15
N THR A 175 -23.37 -10.25 17.11
CA THR A 175 -22.19 -10.69 17.85
C THR A 175 -21.18 -11.38 16.92
N ILE A 176 -21.65 -12.26 16.03
CA ILE A 176 -20.82 -12.94 15.02
C ILE A 176 -20.16 -11.92 14.08
N ARG A 177 -20.92 -10.99 13.50
CA ARG A 177 -20.36 -9.96 12.61
C ARG A 177 -19.33 -9.07 13.28
N ASN A 178 -19.55 -8.69 14.53
CA ASN A 178 -18.57 -7.90 15.28
C ASN A 178 -17.29 -8.68 15.57
N ALA A 179 -17.40 -9.98 15.85
CA ALA A 179 -16.25 -10.85 16.07
C ALA A 179 -15.46 -11.07 14.76
N ILE A 180 -16.14 -11.33 13.64
CA ILE A 180 -15.52 -11.46 12.32
C ILE A 180 -14.81 -10.16 11.92
N ALA A 181 -15.44 -9.00 12.12
CA ALA A 181 -14.81 -7.70 11.84
C ALA A 181 -13.55 -7.42 12.68
N SER A 182 -13.39 -8.07 13.82
CA SER A 182 -12.21 -7.96 14.69
C SER A 182 -11.22 -9.12 14.54
N CYS A 183 -11.57 -10.16 13.78
CA CYS A 183 -10.73 -11.34 13.56
C CYS A 183 -9.53 -10.98 12.65
N GLN A 184 -8.32 -11.27 13.13
CA GLN A 184 -7.08 -10.96 12.39
C GLN A 184 -6.42 -12.22 11.82
N THR A 185 -6.77 -13.41 12.30
CA THR A 185 -6.16 -14.67 11.90
C THR A 185 -7.19 -15.79 12.01
N ILE A 186 -7.13 -16.77 11.10
CA ILE A 186 -7.95 -17.98 11.11
C ILE A 186 -7.06 -19.23 11.19
N TYR A 187 -7.63 -20.34 11.65
CA TYR A 187 -6.97 -21.63 11.62
C TYR A 187 -7.03 -22.24 10.22
N LEU A 188 -5.88 -22.65 9.73
CA LEU A 188 -5.75 -23.39 8.48
C LEU A 188 -5.29 -24.81 8.81
N PRO A 189 -6.04 -25.88 8.45
CA PRO A 189 -5.63 -27.27 8.68
C PRO A 189 -4.48 -27.65 7.76
N VAL A 190 -3.53 -28.46 8.26
CA VAL A 190 -2.25 -28.58 7.61
C VAL A 190 -1.79 -30.03 7.48
N ASN A 191 -1.54 -30.48 6.24
CA ASN A 191 -0.45 -31.42 5.92
C ASN A 191 0.83 -30.59 5.70
N ALA A 192 2.01 -31.10 6.10
CA ALA A 192 3.25 -30.32 6.10
C ALA A 192 3.65 -29.79 4.69
N GLN A 193 3.26 -30.48 3.63
CA GLN A 193 3.50 -30.07 2.24
C GLN A 193 2.46 -29.00 1.81
N ASP A 194 1.20 -29.19 2.17
CA ASP A 194 0.12 -28.25 1.88
C ASP A 194 0.28 -26.93 2.66
N MET A 195 1.06 -26.93 3.77
CA MET A 195 1.37 -25.71 4.54
C MET A 195 2.20 -24.70 3.78
N VAL A 196 3.20 -25.18 3.07
CA VAL A 196 4.08 -24.30 2.29
C VAL A 196 3.32 -23.83 1.06
N ASP A 197 2.66 -24.77 0.37
CA ASP A 197 1.96 -24.49 -0.87
C ASP A 197 0.67 -23.70 -0.64
N ALA A 198 -0.12 -23.97 0.40
CA ALA A 198 -1.32 -23.21 0.74
C ALA A 198 -1.02 -21.82 1.35
N ARG A 199 0.12 -21.64 2.04
CA ARG A 199 0.54 -20.33 2.55
C ARG A 199 1.05 -19.42 1.44
N TYR A 200 1.51 -20.00 0.32
CA TYR A 200 2.17 -19.31 -0.78
C TYR A 200 1.58 -19.65 -2.16
N ASP A 201 0.56 -20.52 -2.23
CA ASP A 201 -0.16 -20.82 -3.47
C ASP A 201 -1.21 -19.76 -3.76
N PHE A 202 -0.87 -18.84 -4.65
CA PHE A 202 -1.76 -17.81 -5.15
C PHE A 202 -2.53 -18.23 -6.41
N SER A 203 -2.35 -19.48 -6.89
CA SER A 203 -3.00 -19.99 -8.11
C SER A 203 -4.50 -20.26 -7.94
N SER A 204 -4.99 -20.45 -6.70
CA SER A 204 -6.41 -20.68 -6.42
C SER A 204 -7.30 -19.41 -6.45
N LEU A 205 -6.74 -18.27 -6.84
CA LEU A 205 -7.47 -16.99 -6.96
C LEU A 205 -7.99 -16.71 -8.38
N ASP A 206 -7.78 -17.64 -9.32
CA ASP A 206 -8.37 -17.60 -10.65
C ASP A 206 -9.67 -18.41 -10.67
N THR A 207 -10.76 -17.84 -10.19
CA THR A 207 -12.10 -18.27 -10.53
C THR A 207 -12.83 -17.14 -11.22
N GLU A 208 -13.19 -17.44 -12.44
CA GLU A 208 -13.97 -16.67 -13.40
C GLU A 208 -15.20 -16.01 -12.73
N GLY A 209 -15.36 -14.73 -12.96
CA GLY A 209 -16.56 -13.97 -12.65
C GLY A 209 -16.67 -12.79 -13.59
N ASP A 210 -17.52 -12.94 -14.60
CA ASP A 210 -17.91 -11.94 -15.58
C ASP A 210 -18.34 -10.61 -14.96
N GLY A 211 -17.75 -9.51 -15.46
CA GLY A 211 -18.27 -8.15 -15.31
C GLY A 211 -17.17 -7.08 -15.34
N PRO A 212 -17.35 -5.99 -16.10
CA PRO A 212 -16.34 -4.96 -16.22
C PRO A 212 -16.37 -4.03 -15.01
N ASP A 213 -15.58 -4.34 -13.99
CA ASP A 213 -15.35 -3.42 -12.86
C ASP A 213 -13.86 -3.10 -12.77
N ASN A 214 -13.48 -1.99 -13.42
CA ASN A 214 -12.11 -1.49 -13.58
C ASN A 214 -11.43 -1.06 -12.26
N ASP A 215 -12.07 -1.24 -11.10
CA ASP A 215 -11.54 -0.76 -9.80
C ASP A 215 -10.92 -1.88 -8.93
N LYS A 216 -11.09 -3.15 -9.31
CA LYS A 216 -10.58 -4.29 -8.52
C LYS A 216 -9.14 -4.70 -8.83
N THR A 217 -8.63 -4.35 -10.01
CA THR A 217 -7.27 -4.71 -10.47
C THR A 217 -6.16 -3.90 -9.79
N LEU A 218 -6.45 -2.72 -9.25
CA LEU A 218 -5.44 -1.85 -8.63
C LEU A 218 -5.09 -2.21 -7.17
N LYS A 219 -5.89 -3.04 -6.48
CA LYS A 219 -5.68 -3.35 -5.05
C LYS A 219 -4.89 -4.63 -4.77
N LYS A 220 -4.63 -5.47 -5.78
CA LYS A 220 -3.96 -6.77 -5.61
C LYS A 220 -2.44 -6.71 -5.80
N ALA A 221 -1.91 -5.65 -6.41
CA ALA A 221 -0.51 -5.51 -6.80
C ALA A 221 0.45 -5.08 -5.68
N ASP A 222 -0.04 -4.69 -4.50
CA ASP A 222 0.82 -3.98 -3.54
C ASP A 222 1.74 -4.87 -2.69
N PHE A 223 1.66 -6.22 -2.75
CA PHE A 223 2.37 -7.05 -1.76
C PHE A 223 3.09 -8.32 -2.27
N GLU A 224 3.07 -8.65 -3.55
CA GLU A 224 3.57 -9.95 -4.01
C GLU A 224 4.96 -9.86 -4.66
N ALA A 225 5.86 -10.78 -4.26
CA ALA A 225 7.10 -11.06 -4.98
C ALA A 225 6.83 -12.14 -6.03
N ASP A 226 7.33 -11.98 -7.25
CA ASP A 226 7.16 -13.01 -8.29
C ASP A 226 8.07 -14.23 -8.04
N LEU A 227 7.57 -15.17 -7.27
CA LEU A 227 8.28 -16.40 -6.93
C LEU A 227 8.51 -17.31 -8.15
N SER A 228 7.76 -17.16 -9.24
CA SER A 228 7.92 -17.96 -10.47
C SER A 228 9.28 -17.76 -11.15
N ARG A 229 9.93 -16.62 -10.87
CA ARG A 229 11.29 -16.32 -11.39
C ARG A 229 12.42 -17.05 -10.66
N ILE A 230 12.10 -17.74 -9.56
CA ILE A 230 13.09 -18.52 -8.82
C ILE A 230 13.21 -19.88 -9.48
N THR A 231 14.26 -20.07 -10.25
CA THR A 231 14.55 -21.35 -10.93
C THR A 231 15.43 -22.28 -10.09
N LEU A 232 16.16 -21.75 -9.10
CA LEU A 232 17.02 -22.51 -8.23
C LEU A 232 16.20 -23.25 -7.16
N THR A 233 16.31 -24.55 -7.07
CA THR A 233 15.63 -25.35 -6.04
C THR A 233 16.51 -25.55 -4.81
N ILE A 234 15.89 -25.87 -3.66
CA ILE A 234 16.63 -26.18 -2.42
C ILE A 234 17.45 -27.48 -2.60
N GLU A 235 16.95 -28.43 -3.38
CA GLU A 235 17.62 -29.68 -3.73
C GLU A 235 18.91 -29.42 -4.51
N GLU A 236 18.91 -28.52 -5.48
CA GLU A 236 20.11 -28.11 -6.24
C GLU A 236 21.12 -27.37 -5.37
N MET A 237 20.64 -26.57 -4.43
CA MET A 237 21.51 -25.86 -3.48
C MET A 237 22.27 -26.79 -2.56
N GLN A 238 21.70 -27.94 -2.21
CA GLN A 238 22.29 -28.91 -1.26
C GLN A 238 22.77 -28.28 0.06
N PRO A 239 21.89 -27.54 0.80
CA PRO A 239 22.34 -26.66 1.88
C PRO A 239 22.94 -27.39 3.09
N HIS A 240 22.83 -28.72 3.16
CA HIS A 240 23.40 -29.56 4.21
C HIS A 240 24.83 -30.02 3.92
N THR A 241 25.26 -30.05 2.65
CA THR A 241 26.57 -30.55 2.20
C THR A 241 27.39 -29.47 1.48
N ASN A 242 26.76 -28.50 0.84
CA ASN A 242 27.47 -27.47 0.08
C ASN A 242 28.26 -26.53 1.02
N PRO A 243 29.60 -26.42 0.85
CA PRO A 243 30.44 -25.61 1.71
C PRO A 243 30.04 -24.13 1.73
N ARG A 244 29.45 -23.60 0.65
CA ARG A 244 29.01 -22.22 0.52
C ARG A 244 27.96 -21.87 1.55
N TYR A 245 27.06 -22.80 1.85
CA TYR A 245 25.99 -22.58 2.81
C TYR A 245 26.36 -22.97 4.25
N GLY A 246 27.49 -23.60 4.44
CA GLY A 246 28.19 -23.83 5.68
C GLY A 246 27.37 -24.32 6.87
N LYS A 247 28.01 -24.37 8.04
CA LYS A 247 27.37 -24.81 9.29
C LYS A 247 26.99 -23.63 10.20
N ASP A 248 27.22 -22.40 9.77
CA ASP A 248 27.07 -21.17 10.54
C ASP A 248 25.92 -20.27 10.02
N GLU A 249 25.73 -19.14 10.67
CA GLU A 249 24.70 -18.14 10.31
C GLU A 249 25.00 -17.48 8.97
N ILE A 250 26.28 -17.23 8.65
CA ILE A 250 26.71 -16.61 7.39
C ILE A 250 26.28 -17.47 6.19
N GLY A 251 26.47 -18.80 6.28
CA GLY A 251 26.06 -19.72 5.22
C GLY A 251 24.55 -19.69 4.94
N ILE A 252 23.73 -19.48 5.95
CA ILE A 252 22.28 -19.28 5.77
C ILE A 252 21.97 -17.95 5.10
N GLY A 253 22.74 -16.88 5.38
CA GLY A 253 22.66 -15.60 4.67
C GLY A 253 22.98 -15.76 3.17
N TYR A 254 24.01 -16.55 2.82
CA TYR A 254 24.29 -16.90 1.43
C TYR A 254 23.16 -17.71 0.79
N ALA A 255 22.57 -18.67 1.51
CA ALA A 255 21.45 -19.44 0.99
C ALA A 255 20.24 -18.54 0.66
N PHE A 256 19.92 -17.59 1.53
CA PHE A 256 18.88 -16.59 1.27
C PHE A 256 19.18 -15.75 0.03
N ALA A 257 20.40 -15.21 -0.04
CA ALA A 257 20.80 -14.34 -1.15
C ALA A 257 20.78 -15.09 -2.50
N ASP A 258 21.30 -16.33 -2.55
CA ASP A 258 21.36 -17.11 -3.78
C ASP A 258 19.95 -17.52 -4.24
N TYR A 259 19.10 -17.98 -3.30
CA TYR A 259 17.76 -18.42 -3.61
C TYR A 259 16.88 -17.30 -4.16
N PHE A 260 16.90 -16.14 -3.52
CA PHE A 260 16.10 -14.99 -3.94
C PHE A 260 16.82 -14.02 -4.87
N LYS A 261 18.01 -14.41 -5.38
CA LYS A 261 18.77 -13.58 -6.32
C LYS A 261 17.95 -13.01 -7.49
N PRO A 262 17.02 -13.75 -8.14
CA PRO A 262 16.26 -13.21 -9.25
C PRO A 262 15.29 -12.08 -8.87
N ILE A 263 14.77 -12.08 -7.63
CA ILE A 263 13.65 -11.24 -7.24
C ILE A 263 13.91 -10.31 -6.04
N ALA A 264 15.06 -10.41 -5.38
CA ALA A 264 15.39 -9.56 -4.25
C ALA A 264 16.82 -9.04 -4.32
N ARG A 265 16.99 -7.73 -4.13
CA ARG A 265 18.27 -7.01 -4.15
C ARG A 265 18.31 -5.97 -3.04
N TYR A 266 19.43 -5.89 -2.34
CA TYR A 266 19.65 -4.84 -1.35
C TYR A 266 20.34 -3.64 -1.99
N ASN A 267 19.79 -2.45 -1.79
CA ASN A 267 20.41 -1.19 -2.20
C ASN A 267 21.03 -0.51 -0.98
N ALA A 268 22.35 -0.41 -0.97
CA ALA A 268 23.11 0.18 0.14
C ALA A 268 22.96 1.71 0.22
N GLU A 269 22.76 2.39 -0.92
CA GLU A 269 22.60 3.85 -1.01
C GLU A 269 21.30 4.29 -0.32
N ARG A 270 20.20 3.55 -0.56
CA ARG A 270 18.89 3.77 0.04
C ARG A 270 18.67 2.99 1.34
N LYS A 271 19.57 2.09 1.70
CA LYS A 271 19.50 1.20 2.88
C LYS A 271 18.22 0.37 2.94
N MET A 272 17.75 -0.10 1.78
CA MET A 272 16.52 -0.89 1.68
C MET A 272 16.62 -1.98 0.63
N TRP A 273 15.76 -2.99 0.80
CA TRP A 273 15.58 -4.03 -0.20
C TRP A 273 14.67 -3.54 -1.32
N TYR A 274 14.92 -4.06 -2.50
CA TYR A 274 14.04 -3.98 -3.67
C TYR A 274 13.59 -5.39 -4.01
N VAL A 275 12.30 -5.55 -4.24
CA VAL A 275 11.67 -6.83 -4.55
C VAL A 275 10.94 -6.71 -5.89
N TYR A 276 11.13 -7.70 -6.75
CA TYR A 276 10.46 -7.79 -8.04
C TYR A 276 9.09 -8.45 -7.88
N ASP A 277 8.05 -7.79 -8.38
CA ASP A 277 6.64 -8.23 -8.26
C ASP A 277 6.09 -8.94 -9.51
N GLY A 278 6.94 -9.21 -10.50
CA GLY A 278 6.54 -9.77 -11.80
C GLY A 278 6.51 -8.73 -12.91
N ILE A 279 6.40 -7.45 -12.58
CA ILE A 279 6.31 -6.32 -13.50
C ILE A 279 7.45 -5.34 -13.29
N VAL A 280 7.69 -4.94 -12.03
CA VAL A 280 8.70 -3.93 -11.65
C VAL A 280 9.45 -4.30 -10.38
N TRP A 281 10.58 -3.65 -10.18
CA TRP A 281 11.32 -3.65 -8.92
C TRP A 281 10.79 -2.56 -8.00
N GLN A 282 10.22 -2.94 -6.87
CA GLN A 282 9.66 -2.02 -5.89
C GLN A 282 10.51 -1.94 -4.63
N PRO A 283 10.66 -0.76 -4.01
CA PRO A 283 11.29 -0.63 -2.71
C PRO A 283 10.43 -1.32 -1.64
N ASP A 284 11.06 -2.15 -0.83
CA ASP A 284 10.40 -2.82 0.31
C ASP A 284 10.41 -1.90 1.53
N ILE A 285 9.47 -0.97 1.57
CA ILE A 285 9.35 -0.01 2.67
C ILE A 285 8.96 -0.75 3.95
N GLY A 286 9.80 -0.64 4.98
CA GLY A 286 9.60 -1.34 6.26
C GLY A 286 10.08 -2.80 6.27
N GLY A 287 10.58 -3.34 5.16
CA GLY A 287 11.17 -4.68 5.11
C GLY A 287 10.16 -5.83 5.24
N LEU A 288 8.90 -5.59 4.87
CA LEU A 288 7.82 -6.55 5.07
C LEU A 288 7.90 -7.72 4.08
N LYS A 289 8.13 -7.41 2.78
CA LYS A 289 8.25 -8.43 1.73
C LYS A 289 9.45 -9.34 2.00
N ILE A 290 10.59 -8.75 2.33
CA ILE A 290 11.81 -9.51 2.60
C ILE A 290 11.69 -10.38 3.87
N ALA A 291 10.93 -9.91 4.87
CA ALA A 291 10.65 -10.70 6.06
C ALA A 291 9.80 -11.95 5.74
N GLU A 292 8.81 -11.82 4.84
CA GLU A 292 8.02 -12.96 4.35
C GLU A 292 8.88 -13.93 3.52
N LEU A 293 9.73 -13.43 2.63
CA LEU A 293 10.70 -14.29 1.92
C LEU A 293 11.62 -15.03 2.90
N GLY A 294 11.99 -14.40 4.02
CA GLY A 294 12.76 -15.07 5.08
C GLY A 294 12.02 -16.22 5.75
N LYS A 295 10.70 -16.07 5.95
CA LYS A 295 9.85 -17.17 6.47
C LYS A 295 9.72 -18.29 5.45
N LEU A 296 9.47 -17.94 4.18
CA LEU A 296 9.36 -18.89 3.09
C LEU A 296 10.61 -19.77 2.97
N LEU A 297 11.81 -19.17 3.00
CA LEU A 297 13.04 -19.95 2.96
C LEU A 297 13.18 -20.87 4.18
N ALA A 298 12.86 -20.39 5.38
CA ALA A 298 12.91 -21.20 6.59
C ALA A 298 12.02 -22.43 6.48
N ASP A 299 10.81 -22.27 5.96
CA ASP A 299 9.86 -23.37 5.77
C ASP A 299 10.35 -24.34 4.68
N LYS A 300 10.83 -23.85 3.53
CA LYS A 300 11.41 -24.71 2.47
C LYS A 300 12.64 -25.51 2.95
N LEU A 301 13.53 -24.87 3.70
CA LEU A 301 14.69 -25.56 4.29
C LEU A 301 14.27 -26.63 5.31
N TYR A 302 13.19 -26.39 6.06
CA TYR A 302 12.67 -27.36 7.01
C TYR A 302 12.06 -28.59 6.29
N VAL A 303 11.29 -28.36 5.23
CA VAL A 303 10.75 -29.44 4.37
C VAL A 303 11.89 -30.24 3.75
N PHE A 304 12.88 -29.56 3.18
CA PHE A 304 14.07 -30.21 2.63
C PHE A 304 14.82 -31.04 3.68
N ALA A 305 14.90 -30.58 4.94
CA ALA A 305 15.58 -31.29 6.01
C ALA A 305 15.01 -32.70 6.22
N ILE A 306 13.72 -32.90 6.02
CA ILE A 306 13.03 -34.19 6.19
C ILE A 306 13.45 -35.18 5.10
N THR A 307 13.86 -34.73 3.92
CA THR A 307 14.27 -35.57 2.79
C THR A 307 15.69 -36.14 2.95
N ILE A 308 16.49 -35.63 3.91
CA ILE A 308 17.86 -36.08 4.16
C ILE A 308 17.85 -37.50 4.71
N ARG A 309 18.49 -38.44 4.02
CA ARG A 309 18.48 -39.87 4.35
C ARG A 309 19.30 -40.20 5.61
N GLU A 310 20.48 -39.58 5.77
CA GLU A 310 21.38 -39.84 6.90
C GLU A 310 20.82 -39.20 8.18
N GLU A 311 20.46 -40.00 9.15
CA GLU A 311 19.77 -39.57 10.37
C GLU A 311 20.54 -38.51 11.16
N ASP A 312 21.86 -38.69 11.33
CA ASP A 312 22.70 -37.75 12.09
C ASP A 312 22.86 -36.40 11.35
N VAL A 313 22.94 -36.43 10.02
CA VAL A 313 22.98 -35.22 9.19
C VAL A 313 21.65 -34.51 9.25
N ARG A 314 20.56 -35.28 9.10
CA ARG A 314 19.18 -34.74 9.19
C ARG A 314 18.92 -34.08 10.54
N LYS A 315 19.25 -34.73 11.67
CA LYS A 315 19.07 -34.13 13.01
C LYS A 315 19.82 -32.82 13.15
N ARG A 316 21.10 -32.77 12.79
CA ARG A 316 21.91 -31.57 12.86
C ARG A 316 21.37 -30.47 11.98
N PHE A 317 20.89 -30.77 10.78
CA PHE A 317 20.33 -29.80 9.86
C PHE A 317 18.96 -29.27 10.36
N ILE A 318 18.08 -30.15 10.87
CA ILE A 318 16.82 -29.76 11.52
C ILE A 318 17.07 -28.83 12.69
N ASP A 319 18.01 -29.12 13.57
CA ASP A 319 18.32 -28.24 14.74
C ASP A 319 18.81 -26.86 14.31
N ARG A 320 19.53 -26.81 13.20
CA ARG A 320 19.96 -25.54 12.59
C ARG A 320 18.78 -24.76 12.02
N VAL A 321 17.93 -25.39 11.21
CA VAL A 321 16.80 -24.74 10.53
C VAL A 321 15.70 -24.34 11.51
N LYS A 322 15.48 -25.10 12.58
CA LYS A 322 14.54 -24.74 13.66
C LYS A 322 14.84 -23.37 14.25
N LYS A 323 16.11 -22.93 14.30
CA LYS A 323 16.46 -21.58 14.79
C LYS A 323 15.84 -20.50 13.93
N LEU A 324 15.66 -20.72 12.63
CA LEU A 324 15.03 -19.78 11.69
C LEU A 324 13.53 -19.57 11.98
N GLN A 325 12.88 -20.41 12.78
CA GLN A 325 11.53 -20.15 13.27
C GLN A 325 11.50 -18.95 14.24
N GLN A 326 12.63 -18.59 14.83
CA GLN A 326 12.75 -17.42 15.67
C GLN A 326 13.10 -16.18 14.83
N ARG A 327 12.42 -15.06 15.08
CA ARG A 327 12.61 -13.79 14.38
C ARG A 327 14.07 -13.33 14.33
N LYS A 328 14.77 -13.41 15.47
CA LYS A 328 16.17 -12.97 15.61
C LYS A 328 17.08 -13.60 14.56
N HIS A 329 16.98 -14.92 14.35
CA HIS A 329 17.84 -15.63 13.40
C HIS A 329 17.48 -15.34 11.94
N ARG A 330 16.19 -15.10 11.63
CA ARG A 330 15.78 -14.63 10.29
C ARG A 330 16.30 -13.21 10.01
N GLU A 331 16.23 -12.30 10.99
CA GLU A 331 16.79 -10.96 10.82
C GLU A 331 18.31 -10.99 10.60
N THR A 332 19.03 -11.86 11.30
CA THR A 332 20.49 -12.07 11.08
C THR A 332 20.74 -12.60 9.67
N MET A 333 20.03 -13.63 9.25
CA MET A 333 20.11 -14.18 7.87
C MET A 333 19.91 -13.09 6.81
N ILE A 334 18.86 -12.30 6.94
CA ILE A 334 18.53 -11.21 6.00
C ILE A 334 19.63 -10.13 6.00
N LYS A 335 20.17 -9.78 7.18
CA LYS A 335 21.28 -8.81 7.30
C LYS A 335 22.56 -9.32 6.64
N ASP A 336 22.91 -10.58 6.85
CA ASP A 336 24.09 -11.19 6.21
C ASP A 336 23.93 -11.26 4.68
N ALA A 337 22.71 -11.49 4.19
CA ALA A 337 22.40 -11.52 2.77
C ALA A 337 22.57 -10.15 2.06
N MET A 338 22.46 -9.02 2.78
CA MET A 338 22.55 -7.66 2.19
C MET A 338 23.84 -7.44 1.40
N SER A 339 24.93 -8.02 1.86
CA SER A 339 26.26 -7.81 1.25
C SER A 339 26.56 -8.73 0.07
N VAL A 340 25.73 -9.75 -0.19
CA VAL A 340 26.06 -10.79 -1.19
C VAL A 340 25.81 -10.31 -2.61
N TYR A 341 24.64 -9.74 -2.89
CA TYR A 341 24.28 -9.22 -4.22
C TYR A 341 23.70 -7.80 -4.12
N PRO A 342 24.49 -6.82 -3.64
CA PRO A 342 23.99 -5.45 -3.57
C PRO A 342 23.78 -4.88 -4.96
N ILE A 343 22.80 -3.96 -5.10
CA ILE A 343 22.54 -3.23 -6.33
C ILE A 343 22.65 -1.72 -6.09
N ASN A 344 23.25 -0.97 -7.01
CA ASN A 344 23.30 0.48 -6.97
C ASN A 344 22.10 1.08 -7.72
N MET A 345 21.65 2.27 -7.32
CA MET A 345 20.54 2.98 -7.98
C MET A 345 20.75 3.18 -9.49
N LYS A 346 21.98 3.34 -9.93
CA LYS A 346 22.33 3.53 -11.36
C LYS A 346 21.98 2.35 -12.28
N TYR A 347 21.68 1.19 -11.73
CA TYR A 347 21.27 0.02 -12.53
C TYR A 347 19.77 -0.03 -12.76
N PHE A 348 18.98 0.66 -11.92
CA PHE A 348 17.55 0.76 -12.12
C PHE A 348 17.22 1.75 -13.25
N ASP A 349 16.22 1.40 -14.05
CA ASP A 349 15.73 2.18 -15.19
C ASP A 349 16.86 2.68 -16.14
N ARG A 350 17.96 1.92 -16.21
CA ARG A 350 19.16 2.29 -16.99
C ARG A 350 18.88 2.37 -18.48
N ASP A 351 18.07 1.46 -19.00
CA ASP A 351 17.72 1.47 -20.42
C ASP A 351 16.52 2.41 -20.65
N ILE A 352 16.83 3.60 -21.12
CA ILE A 352 15.88 4.68 -21.36
C ILE A 352 14.91 4.43 -22.52
N TYR A 353 15.12 3.38 -23.30
CA TYR A 353 14.26 3.01 -24.44
C TYR A 353 13.29 1.86 -24.11
N LEU A 354 13.42 1.22 -22.97
CA LEU A 354 12.45 0.21 -22.52
C LEU A 354 11.23 0.90 -21.91
N PHE A 355 10.06 0.68 -22.49
CA PHE A 355 8.79 1.18 -21.97
C PHE A 355 7.98 0.02 -21.43
N ASN A 356 7.76 0.04 -20.11
CA ASN A 356 7.09 -1.04 -19.40
C ASN A 356 5.56 -0.80 -19.37
N CYS A 357 4.78 -1.77 -19.83
CA CYS A 357 3.33 -1.81 -19.83
C CYS A 357 2.84 -2.88 -18.84
N GLN A 358 1.53 -3.00 -18.60
CA GLN A 358 0.98 -3.99 -17.68
C GLN A 358 1.22 -5.44 -18.13
N ASN A 359 1.27 -5.68 -19.42
CA ASN A 359 1.40 -7.03 -20.01
C ASN A 359 2.76 -7.33 -20.63
N GLY A 360 3.76 -6.46 -20.45
CA GLY A 360 5.10 -6.68 -21.00
C GLY A 360 5.88 -5.40 -21.23
N THR A 361 7.09 -5.54 -21.73
CA THR A 361 8.02 -4.44 -21.98
C THR A 361 8.19 -4.23 -23.49
N LEU A 362 8.03 -2.97 -23.94
CA LEU A 362 8.24 -2.54 -25.32
C LEU A 362 9.64 -1.92 -25.46
N ASP A 363 10.48 -2.46 -26.33
CA ASP A 363 11.73 -1.80 -26.74
C ASP A 363 11.44 -0.79 -27.86
N LEU A 364 11.51 0.50 -27.54
CA LEU A 364 11.21 1.59 -28.45
C LEU A 364 12.21 1.75 -29.63
N ARG A 365 13.34 1.05 -29.60
CA ARG A 365 14.32 1.05 -30.71
C ARG A 365 13.92 0.09 -31.81
N THR A 366 13.43 -1.08 -31.41
CA THR A 366 13.10 -2.18 -32.32
C THR A 366 11.59 -2.37 -32.48
N MET A 367 10.79 -1.74 -31.60
CA MET A 367 9.36 -1.96 -31.48
C MET A 367 8.99 -3.42 -31.11
N GLU A 368 9.94 -4.15 -30.55
CA GLU A 368 9.72 -5.49 -30.04
C GLU A 368 8.99 -5.42 -28.71
N PHE A 369 7.88 -6.12 -28.59
CA PHE A 369 7.14 -6.31 -27.34
C PHE A 369 7.44 -7.71 -26.79
N ARG A 370 7.76 -7.81 -25.50
CA ARG A 370 8.13 -9.06 -24.85
C ARG A 370 7.68 -9.12 -23.40
N GLU A 371 7.70 -10.30 -22.82
CA GLU A 371 7.44 -10.51 -21.40
C GLU A 371 8.41 -9.70 -20.51
N HIS A 372 7.93 -9.37 -19.31
CA HIS A 372 8.74 -8.70 -18.28
C HIS A 372 9.96 -9.53 -17.88
N ARG A 373 11.07 -8.87 -17.63
CA ARG A 373 12.35 -9.49 -17.22
C ARG A 373 12.93 -8.78 -16.01
N PRO A 374 13.18 -9.49 -14.89
CA PRO A 374 13.78 -8.88 -13.70
C PRO A 374 15.18 -8.32 -13.95
N GLU A 375 15.92 -8.85 -14.93
CA GLU A 375 17.27 -8.41 -15.31
C GLU A 375 17.30 -7.00 -15.93
N GLU A 376 16.15 -6.48 -16.35
CA GLU A 376 16.01 -5.12 -16.90
C GLU A 376 15.96 -4.06 -15.80
N PHE A 377 15.74 -4.46 -14.56
CA PHE A 377 15.71 -3.59 -13.37
C PHE A 377 14.78 -2.38 -13.54
N LEU A 378 13.64 -2.56 -14.19
CA LEU A 378 12.64 -1.50 -14.35
C LEU A 378 11.89 -1.27 -13.03
N THR A 379 11.75 0.01 -12.65
CA THR A 379 11.02 0.42 -11.43
C THR A 379 9.71 1.13 -11.72
N LYS A 380 9.37 1.34 -13.00
CA LYS A 380 8.20 2.08 -13.44
C LYS A 380 7.38 1.26 -14.42
N VAL A 381 6.07 1.48 -14.36
CA VAL A 381 5.12 0.85 -15.28
C VAL A 381 4.07 1.86 -15.74
N SER A 382 3.69 1.76 -17.01
CA SER A 382 2.50 2.40 -17.55
C SER A 382 1.28 1.56 -17.18
N PRO A 383 0.14 2.15 -16.79
CA PRO A 383 -1.07 1.41 -16.44
C PRO A 383 -1.80 0.78 -17.65
N VAL A 384 -1.25 0.92 -18.86
CA VAL A 384 -1.89 0.41 -20.07
C VAL A 384 -1.46 -1.03 -20.38
N VAL A 385 -2.39 -1.79 -20.93
CA VAL A 385 -2.13 -3.04 -21.63
C VAL A 385 -1.77 -2.70 -23.07
N TYR A 386 -0.55 -3.06 -23.51
CA TYR A 386 -0.12 -2.81 -24.87
C TYR A 386 -0.82 -3.77 -25.84
N ASP A 387 -1.48 -3.20 -26.84
CA ASP A 387 -2.11 -3.92 -27.95
C ASP A 387 -1.69 -3.23 -29.26
N PRO A 388 -0.92 -3.89 -30.13
CA PRO A 388 -0.46 -3.32 -31.40
C PRO A 388 -1.60 -3.04 -32.39
N GLU A 389 -2.75 -3.70 -32.24
CA GLU A 389 -3.92 -3.55 -33.11
C GLU A 389 -4.93 -2.52 -32.56
N ALA A 390 -4.66 -1.94 -31.40
CA ALA A 390 -5.57 -0.99 -30.76
C ALA A 390 -5.75 0.28 -31.61
N VAL A 391 -6.98 0.66 -31.85
CA VAL A 391 -7.37 1.87 -32.57
C VAL A 391 -8.24 2.73 -31.67
N CYS A 392 -7.94 4.02 -31.60
CA CYS A 392 -8.74 4.98 -30.83
C CYS A 392 -9.34 6.06 -31.75
N PRO A 393 -10.47 5.81 -32.42
CA PRO A 393 -11.09 6.76 -33.35
C PRO A 393 -11.45 8.08 -32.66
N ARG A 394 -11.90 8.05 -31.39
CA ARG A 394 -12.23 9.26 -30.64
C ARG A 394 -11.00 10.15 -30.39
N TRP A 395 -9.84 9.55 -30.11
CA TRP A 395 -8.61 10.31 -29.98
C TRP A 395 -8.21 11.00 -31.28
N LEU A 396 -8.32 10.29 -32.40
CA LEU A 396 -8.01 10.85 -33.72
C LEU A 396 -8.94 12.02 -34.06
N SER A 397 -10.27 11.86 -33.87
CA SER A 397 -11.23 12.94 -34.04
C SER A 397 -10.98 14.13 -33.11
N PHE A 398 -10.65 13.86 -31.85
CA PHE A 398 -10.33 14.92 -30.89
C PHE A 398 -9.08 15.69 -31.31
N MET A 399 -8.03 15.01 -31.78
CA MET A 399 -6.82 15.67 -32.29
C MET A 399 -7.12 16.54 -33.52
N ASP A 400 -7.97 16.07 -34.43
CA ASP A 400 -8.40 16.85 -35.60
C ASP A 400 -9.21 18.09 -35.19
N GLU A 401 -10.16 17.93 -34.25
CA GLU A 401 -10.96 19.02 -33.70
C GLU A 401 -10.06 20.13 -33.06
N VAL A 402 -9.13 19.75 -32.16
CA VAL A 402 -8.30 20.72 -31.43
C VAL A 402 -7.23 21.35 -32.30
N MET A 403 -6.80 20.68 -33.37
CA MET A 403 -5.84 21.21 -34.35
C MET A 403 -6.53 21.86 -35.55
N GLN A 404 -7.87 21.91 -35.57
CA GLN A 404 -8.67 22.54 -36.63
C GLN A 404 -8.36 21.99 -38.03
N GLY A 405 -8.18 20.66 -38.13
CA GLY A 405 -7.84 19.98 -39.38
C GLY A 405 -6.38 20.17 -39.81
N ASP A 406 -5.54 20.86 -39.04
CA ASP A 406 -4.11 21.01 -39.40
C ASP A 406 -3.34 19.71 -39.10
N THR A 407 -3.22 18.89 -40.15
CA THR A 407 -2.53 17.59 -40.07
C THR A 407 -1.05 17.72 -39.75
N SER A 408 -0.41 18.85 -40.11
CA SER A 408 1.00 19.08 -39.82
C SER A 408 1.23 19.27 -38.31
N ARG A 409 0.37 20.06 -37.65
CA ARG A 409 0.41 20.26 -36.20
C ARG A 409 0.06 18.97 -35.46
N SER A 410 -0.97 18.24 -35.89
CA SER A 410 -1.33 16.95 -35.31
C SER A 410 -0.16 15.99 -35.35
N ARG A 411 0.51 15.86 -36.50
CA ARG A 411 1.68 14.99 -36.68
C ARG A 411 2.89 15.44 -35.86
N TYR A 412 3.10 16.76 -35.74
CA TYR A 412 4.16 17.29 -34.88
C TYR A 412 3.94 16.92 -33.42
N LEU A 413 2.70 17.14 -32.90
CA LEU A 413 2.36 16.79 -31.52
C LEU A 413 2.48 15.28 -31.30
N GLN A 414 2.03 14.45 -32.23
CA GLN A 414 2.20 13.00 -32.17
C GLN A 414 3.67 12.61 -32.03
N LYS A 415 4.57 13.22 -32.80
CA LYS A 415 6.01 12.97 -32.68
C LYS A 415 6.59 13.44 -31.34
N ALA A 416 6.16 14.61 -30.85
CA ALA A 416 6.60 15.12 -29.55
C ALA A 416 6.17 14.20 -28.38
N LEU A 417 4.93 13.69 -28.43
CA LEU A 417 4.42 12.73 -27.47
C LEU A 417 5.13 11.37 -27.58
N GLY A 418 5.35 10.88 -28.82
CA GLY A 418 6.12 9.66 -29.06
C GLY A 418 7.56 9.75 -28.57
N TYR A 419 8.23 10.89 -28.77
CA TYR A 419 9.56 11.16 -28.21
C TYR A 419 9.55 11.06 -26.67
N SER A 420 8.45 11.43 -26.05
CA SER A 420 8.29 11.39 -24.59
C SER A 420 8.07 10.00 -24.00
N LEU A 421 7.84 8.96 -24.83
CA LEU A 421 7.84 7.57 -24.36
C LEU A 421 9.25 7.11 -23.95
N SER A 422 10.28 7.62 -24.62
CA SER A 422 11.68 7.33 -24.28
C SER A 422 12.21 8.27 -23.20
N GLY A 423 13.30 7.89 -22.56
CA GLY A 423 14.08 8.77 -21.69
C GLY A 423 15.16 9.60 -22.44
N ASP A 424 15.15 9.60 -23.78
CA ASP A 424 16.10 10.32 -24.60
C ASP A 424 15.87 11.83 -24.55
N THR A 425 16.91 12.61 -24.26
CA THR A 425 16.87 14.07 -24.15
C THR A 425 17.81 14.78 -25.11
N ARG A 426 18.34 14.07 -26.13
CA ARG A 426 19.36 14.63 -27.07
C ARG A 426 18.89 15.86 -27.84
N MET A 427 17.59 16.09 -27.98
CA MET A 427 17.03 17.26 -28.66
C MET A 427 17.07 18.53 -27.82
N GLU A 428 17.35 18.41 -26.51
CA GLU A 428 17.48 19.52 -25.55
C GLU A 428 16.37 20.56 -25.67
N CYS A 429 15.11 20.10 -25.76
CA CYS A 429 13.96 20.92 -26.03
C CYS A 429 12.86 20.77 -24.98
N MET A 430 12.01 21.79 -24.90
CA MET A 430 10.70 21.74 -24.25
C MET A 430 9.60 22.09 -25.24
N PHE A 431 8.39 21.70 -24.92
CA PHE A 431 7.21 21.92 -25.75
C PHE A 431 6.26 22.90 -25.06
N ILE A 432 5.80 23.90 -25.79
CA ILE A 432 4.83 24.87 -25.30
C ILE A 432 3.54 24.71 -26.09
N LEU A 433 2.49 24.24 -25.42
CA LEU A 433 1.14 24.19 -25.95
C LEU A 433 0.46 25.52 -25.63
N TYR A 434 0.49 26.41 -26.59
CA TYR A 434 -0.08 27.76 -26.49
C TYR A 434 -1.46 27.84 -27.14
N GLY A 435 -2.38 28.51 -26.47
CA GLY A 435 -3.65 28.91 -27.04
C GLY A 435 -4.23 30.05 -26.26
N ALA A 436 -4.50 31.17 -26.91
CA ALA A 436 -4.93 32.41 -26.27
C ALA A 436 -6.25 32.30 -25.52
N THR A 437 -7.08 31.31 -25.84
CA THR A 437 -8.38 31.05 -25.20
C THR A 437 -8.35 29.80 -24.34
N SER A 438 -9.25 29.74 -23.36
CA SER A 438 -9.52 28.53 -22.58
C SER A 438 -10.35 27.51 -23.38
N ARG A 439 -10.45 26.29 -22.87
CA ARG A 439 -11.28 25.17 -23.42
C ARG A 439 -10.94 24.76 -24.86
N ASN A 440 -9.68 24.84 -25.24
CA ASN A 440 -9.16 24.42 -26.54
C ASN A 440 -8.44 23.05 -26.53
N GLY A 441 -8.78 22.19 -25.58
CA GLY A 441 -8.31 20.79 -25.51
C GLY A 441 -6.92 20.57 -24.91
N LYS A 442 -6.12 21.61 -24.57
CA LYS A 442 -4.76 21.45 -24.02
C LYS A 442 -4.74 20.59 -22.77
N GLY A 443 -5.56 20.92 -21.77
CA GLY A 443 -5.64 20.17 -20.49
C GLY A 443 -6.04 18.72 -20.73
N THR A 444 -7.06 18.48 -21.52
CA THR A 444 -7.54 17.11 -21.88
C THR A 444 -6.43 16.30 -22.53
N THR A 445 -5.67 16.90 -23.47
CA THR A 445 -4.53 16.24 -24.11
C THR A 445 -3.48 15.82 -23.07
N MET A 446 -3.05 16.76 -22.20
CA MET A 446 -2.02 16.47 -21.20
C MET A 446 -2.46 15.44 -20.17
N GLU A 447 -3.71 15.54 -19.72
CA GLU A 447 -4.28 14.57 -18.76
C GLU A 447 -4.39 13.16 -19.36
N SER A 448 -4.81 13.05 -20.62
CA SER A 448 -4.87 11.75 -21.33
C SER A 448 -3.47 11.14 -21.44
N VAL A 449 -2.47 11.94 -21.79
CA VAL A 449 -1.08 11.48 -21.90
C VAL A 449 -0.53 11.05 -20.53
N LEU A 450 -0.79 11.82 -19.48
CA LEU A 450 -0.37 11.47 -18.12
C LEU A 450 -0.99 10.15 -17.64
N ARG A 451 -2.26 9.91 -17.95
CA ARG A 451 -2.93 8.64 -17.63
C ARG A 451 -2.30 7.45 -18.36
N ILE A 452 -1.96 7.61 -19.64
CA ILE A 452 -1.28 6.56 -20.41
C ILE A 452 0.14 6.32 -19.87
N LEU A 453 0.87 7.36 -19.54
CA LEU A 453 2.24 7.25 -19.07
C LEU A 453 2.36 6.74 -17.63
N GLY A 454 1.33 6.94 -16.80
CA GLY A 454 1.34 6.50 -15.42
C GLY A 454 2.57 7.01 -14.66
N GLU A 455 3.40 6.11 -14.16
CA GLU A 455 4.59 6.46 -13.36
C GLU A 455 5.68 7.20 -14.16
N TYR A 456 5.67 7.09 -15.49
CA TYR A 456 6.58 7.84 -16.37
C TYR A 456 6.18 9.30 -16.56
N GLY A 457 4.92 9.67 -16.22
CA GLY A 457 4.40 11.03 -16.32
C GLY A 457 4.34 11.72 -14.95
N LYS A 458 4.66 13.01 -14.89
CA LYS A 458 4.55 13.83 -13.67
C LYS A 458 3.94 15.20 -13.99
N ASN A 459 3.15 15.71 -13.04
CA ASN A 459 2.79 17.12 -13.00
C ASN A 459 3.81 17.86 -12.12
N ALA A 460 4.24 19.03 -12.56
CA ALA A 460 5.09 19.93 -11.80
C ALA A 460 4.41 21.29 -11.62
N ASP A 461 4.72 21.94 -10.51
CA ASP A 461 4.21 23.29 -10.22
C ASP A 461 4.82 24.31 -11.19
N PRO A 462 4.05 25.27 -11.70
CA PRO A 462 4.57 26.34 -12.56
C PRO A 462 5.72 27.15 -11.96
N SER A 463 5.75 27.28 -10.63
CA SER A 463 6.83 27.98 -9.93
C SER A 463 8.21 27.31 -10.10
N LEU A 464 8.21 26.02 -10.50
CA LEU A 464 9.47 25.27 -10.79
C LEU A 464 10.33 25.99 -11.83
N LEU A 465 9.70 26.56 -12.86
CA LEU A 465 10.43 27.23 -13.95
C LEU A 465 10.52 28.76 -13.78
N SER A 466 9.95 29.34 -12.72
CA SER A 466 9.93 30.78 -12.53
C SER A 466 11.16 31.29 -11.81
N THR A 467 11.64 32.47 -12.23
CA THR A 467 12.64 33.21 -11.46
C THR A 467 12.05 33.59 -10.11
N LYS A 468 12.55 33.01 -9.02
CA LYS A 468 12.17 33.40 -7.65
C LYS A 468 12.82 34.74 -7.33
N PHE A 469 12.01 35.79 -7.20
CA PHE A 469 12.46 37.04 -6.64
C PHE A 469 12.68 36.87 -5.13
N GLY A 470 13.93 36.68 -4.70
CA GLY A 470 14.34 36.55 -3.29
C GLY A 470 15.58 35.70 -3.13
N VAL A 471 16.29 35.92 -2.03
CA VAL A 471 17.52 35.19 -1.70
C VAL A 471 17.19 33.69 -1.56
N GLN A 472 17.55 32.90 -2.56
CA GLN A 472 17.56 31.46 -2.40
C GLN A 472 18.66 31.12 -1.40
N SER A 473 18.32 30.49 -0.29
CA SER A 473 19.30 29.76 0.48
C SER A 473 19.85 28.65 -0.40
N SER A 474 21.06 28.85 -0.91
CA SER A 474 21.80 27.84 -1.65
C SER A 474 21.98 26.61 -0.75
N GLY A 475 21.11 25.60 -0.86
CA GLY A 475 21.19 24.37 -0.09
C GLY A 475 19.88 23.84 0.48
N GLY A 476 18.73 24.47 0.23
CA GLY A 476 17.41 23.93 0.61
C GLY A 476 17.07 22.65 -0.18
N PRO A 477 16.23 21.74 0.38
CA PRO A 477 15.77 20.56 -0.33
C PRO A 477 14.99 20.98 -1.58
N SER A 478 15.37 20.41 -2.73
CA SER A 478 14.67 20.60 -4.00
C SER A 478 13.76 19.40 -4.26
N GLU A 479 12.82 19.17 -3.38
CA GLU A 479 11.90 18.02 -3.44
C GLU A 479 11.12 17.98 -4.77
N GLU A 480 10.69 19.13 -5.25
CA GLU A 480 9.99 19.24 -6.54
C GLU A 480 10.85 18.70 -7.68
N ILE A 481 12.16 19.02 -7.70
CA ILE A 481 13.10 18.48 -8.70
C ILE A 481 13.38 16.99 -8.44
N ALA A 482 13.51 16.59 -7.18
CA ALA A 482 13.76 15.19 -6.82
C ALA A 482 12.65 14.25 -7.30
N ARG A 483 11.38 14.70 -7.23
CA ARG A 483 10.22 13.94 -7.71
C ARG A 483 10.21 13.72 -9.22
N LEU A 484 10.95 14.48 -10.00
CA LEU A 484 11.04 14.34 -11.45
C LEU A 484 12.05 13.27 -11.89
N ALA A 485 12.91 12.79 -10.98
CA ALA A 485 13.91 11.78 -11.29
C ALA A 485 13.23 10.51 -11.86
N GLY A 486 13.74 10.06 -13.01
CA GLY A 486 13.25 8.88 -13.72
C GLY A 486 11.92 9.05 -14.44
N SER A 487 11.27 10.21 -14.41
CA SER A 487 10.13 10.51 -15.29
C SER A 487 10.59 10.71 -16.74
N ARG A 488 9.65 10.63 -17.70
CA ARG A 488 9.89 10.85 -19.13
C ARG A 488 9.09 12.01 -19.70
N PHE A 489 8.04 12.37 -19.00
CA PHE A 489 7.11 13.43 -19.36
C PHE A 489 6.78 14.27 -18.12
N VAL A 490 6.99 15.58 -18.22
CA VAL A 490 6.66 16.53 -17.16
C VAL A 490 5.71 17.56 -17.71
N ASN A 491 4.50 17.59 -17.18
CA ASN A 491 3.48 18.57 -17.53
C ASN A 491 3.50 19.74 -16.52
N ILE A 492 3.56 20.95 -17.03
CA ILE A 492 3.42 22.20 -16.25
C ILE A 492 2.22 22.95 -16.80
N SER A 493 1.19 23.10 -15.97
CA SER A 493 -0.09 23.68 -16.39
C SER A 493 -0.30 25.08 -15.81
N GLU A 494 -0.84 25.95 -16.65
CA GLU A 494 -1.37 27.26 -16.28
C GLU A 494 -0.38 28.16 -15.49
N PRO A 495 0.84 28.40 -16.00
CA PRO A 495 1.70 29.38 -15.37
C PRO A 495 0.98 30.74 -15.28
N GLU A 496 1.24 31.47 -14.19
CA GLU A 496 0.67 32.81 -13.99
C GLU A 496 0.93 33.75 -15.18
N LYS A 497 0.04 34.72 -15.36
CA LYS A 497 0.27 35.83 -16.32
C LYS A 497 1.60 36.50 -16.00
N LYS A 498 2.51 36.55 -16.98
CA LYS A 498 3.86 37.15 -16.89
C LYS A 498 4.89 36.33 -16.12
N ILE A 499 4.78 35.00 -16.09
CA ILE A 499 5.88 34.19 -15.61
C ILE A 499 7.13 34.50 -16.43
N THR A 500 8.24 34.74 -15.75
CA THR A 500 9.56 34.85 -16.37
C THR A 500 10.29 33.53 -16.11
N LEU A 501 10.70 32.86 -17.17
CA LEU A 501 11.43 31.59 -17.05
C LEU A 501 12.83 31.83 -16.49
N ASP A 502 13.23 31.02 -15.53
CA ASP A 502 14.62 30.90 -15.11
C ASP A 502 15.39 30.15 -16.23
N ALA A 503 16.13 30.92 -17.04
CA ALA A 503 16.87 30.39 -18.19
C ALA A 503 17.92 29.35 -17.76
N ALA A 504 18.56 29.56 -16.62
CA ALA A 504 19.59 28.63 -16.11
C ALA A 504 18.97 27.30 -15.68
N LEU A 505 17.87 27.34 -14.91
CA LEU A 505 17.18 26.14 -14.49
C LEU A 505 16.51 25.43 -15.67
N THR A 506 15.86 26.18 -16.57
CA THR A 506 15.26 25.63 -17.79
C THR A 506 16.31 24.86 -18.60
N LYS A 507 17.47 25.46 -18.83
CA LYS A 507 18.59 24.82 -19.55
C LYS A 507 19.06 23.53 -18.84
N ARG A 508 19.17 23.55 -17.52
CA ARG A 508 19.54 22.36 -16.74
C ARG A 508 18.51 21.24 -16.82
N LEU A 509 17.20 21.58 -16.82
CA LEU A 509 16.11 20.60 -16.88
C LEU A 509 15.90 20.01 -18.29
N THR A 510 16.24 20.76 -19.34
CA THR A 510 16.08 20.30 -20.74
C THR A 510 17.38 19.77 -21.34
N GLY A 511 18.52 20.12 -20.77
CA GLY A 511 19.85 19.68 -21.21
C GLY A 511 20.25 18.33 -20.64
N ASN A 512 21.45 17.91 -20.97
CA ASN A 512 22.03 16.66 -20.48
C ASN A 512 22.87 16.83 -19.20
N ASP A 513 22.68 17.94 -18.48
CA ASP A 513 23.41 18.25 -17.25
C ASP A 513 22.95 17.35 -16.08
N THR A 514 23.91 16.97 -15.24
CA THR A 514 23.58 16.29 -13.98
C THR A 514 22.99 17.29 -12.99
N ILE A 515 21.87 16.93 -12.40
CA ILE A 515 21.16 17.74 -11.42
C ILE A 515 21.28 17.09 -10.04
N THR A 516 21.73 17.87 -9.06
CA THR A 516 21.69 17.46 -7.64
C THR A 516 20.33 17.82 -7.06
N ALA A 517 19.66 16.84 -6.45
CA ALA A 517 18.38 17.01 -5.79
C ALA A 517 18.36 16.27 -4.46
N ARG A 518 17.37 16.58 -3.61
CA ARG A 518 17.21 15.95 -2.30
C ARG A 518 15.75 15.90 -1.90
N TYR A 519 15.29 14.74 -1.48
CA TYR A 519 14.02 14.62 -0.76
C TYR A 519 14.16 15.17 0.67
N LEU A 520 13.04 15.58 1.24
CA LEU A 520 13.02 16.07 2.62
C LEU A 520 13.52 14.97 3.58
N HIS A 521 14.47 15.31 4.44
CA HIS A 521 15.14 14.39 5.40
C HIS A 521 15.98 13.26 4.78
N GLU A 522 16.28 13.29 3.48
CA GLU A 522 17.19 12.35 2.83
C GLU A 522 18.53 12.99 2.42
N ASN A 523 19.50 12.16 2.06
CA ASN A 523 20.74 12.62 1.46
C ASN A 523 20.52 13.14 0.04
N SER A 524 21.37 14.06 -0.40
CA SER A 524 21.37 14.51 -1.80
C SER A 524 21.78 13.37 -2.73
N PHE A 525 21.16 13.34 -3.90
CA PHE A 525 21.50 12.44 -4.99
C PHE A 525 21.61 13.22 -6.30
N GLU A 526 22.28 12.63 -7.26
CA GLU A 526 22.47 13.19 -8.59
C GLU A 526 21.71 12.36 -9.62
N PHE A 527 21.06 13.02 -10.57
CA PHE A 527 20.43 12.37 -11.71
C PHE A 527 20.53 13.23 -12.96
N ARG A 528 20.44 12.59 -14.13
CA ARG A 528 20.25 13.27 -15.40
C ARG A 528 18.77 13.28 -15.76
N PRO A 529 18.23 14.42 -16.24
CA PRO A 529 16.87 14.46 -16.74
C PRO A 529 16.66 13.47 -17.88
N ASN A 530 15.65 12.62 -17.76
CA ASN A 530 15.19 11.70 -18.81
C ASN A 530 13.81 12.11 -19.34
N PHE A 531 13.35 13.32 -19.01
CA PHE A 531 12.01 13.80 -19.33
C PHE A 531 12.04 14.95 -20.34
N LYS A 532 10.93 15.12 -21.01
CA LYS A 532 10.60 16.30 -21.79
C LYS A 532 9.58 17.13 -21.03
N VAL A 533 9.80 18.45 -21.00
CA VAL A 533 8.93 19.41 -20.34
C VAL A 533 7.87 19.90 -21.31
N PHE A 534 6.62 19.78 -20.94
CA PHE A 534 5.47 20.33 -21.64
C PHE A 534 4.81 21.41 -20.81
N ILE A 535 4.76 22.63 -21.35
CA ILE A 535 4.08 23.76 -20.74
C ILE A 535 2.75 23.97 -21.46
N ASN A 536 1.67 23.88 -20.73
CA ASN A 536 0.35 24.15 -21.30
C ASN A 536 -0.16 25.51 -20.75
N THR A 537 -0.34 26.49 -21.62
CA THR A 537 -0.55 27.89 -21.20
C THR A 537 -1.48 28.66 -22.13
N ASN A 538 -2.13 29.69 -21.56
CA ASN A 538 -2.86 30.72 -22.32
C ASN A 538 -2.03 31.99 -22.52
N HIS A 539 -0.86 32.08 -21.89
CA HIS A 539 0.03 33.24 -21.98
C HIS A 539 1.45 32.77 -22.23
N LEU A 540 2.10 33.30 -23.26
CA LEU A 540 3.51 32.96 -23.51
C LEU A 540 4.37 33.50 -22.35
N PRO A 541 5.28 32.66 -21.81
CA PRO A 541 6.22 33.09 -20.77
C PRO A 541 7.22 34.10 -21.32
N ASN A 542 7.71 34.99 -20.45
CA ASN A 542 8.82 35.87 -20.77
C ASN A 542 10.12 35.06 -20.71
N ILE A 543 10.96 35.22 -21.72
CA ILE A 543 12.30 34.63 -21.80
C ILE A 543 13.26 35.82 -21.74
N THR A 544 14.04 35.92 -20.67
CA THR A 544 15.03 36.98 -20.47
C THR A 544 16.42 36.41 -20.52
#